data_685358e29a9dcdd68eb1224a529803c7
#
_entry.id   685358e29a9dcdd68eb1224a529803c7
#
_cell.length_a   1.000
_cell.length_b   1.000
_cell.length_c   1.000
_cell.angle_alpha   90.00
_cell.angle_beta   90.00
_cell.angle_gamma   90.00
#
_symmetry.space_group_name_H-M   'P 1'
#
loop_
_entity.id
_entity.type
_entity.pdbx_description
1 polymer ?
#
loop_
_entity_poly.entity_id
_entity_poly.type
_entity_poly.pdbx_seq_one_letter_code
_entity_poly.pdbx_strand_id
1 'polypeptide(L)'
;MLKGRWWHLWVLSAVFLCSSTVAGSTVIDDPPQVSLSHQHGTIVAGEFVLNGTYIDEEFPTTITWEIHNGTAIVASGDLITSLQLLPVNQSSRDMWSFEVKLNFTSMEPCSCVINVEAIDASQQSFISQLIIFHYGDTSESVVDLMPRAIFTSANDASKLTGIDSIDVFARDDLGETDIQWALTENSVIAQSCALSWIDNPNVNWSNPLQSIPNSQHSHEISIDTTNYDDGSYSLLLRALTDNFEYSSVSACITVGIDNQFPTAIISGSTSLNESADFVQFDGSSSSDGIWGREELIFLWVLDGDIDGPQVVSGKDLSSFTIDGSQSGNFSLTLTVVDEVGFTNTTTHFFSIENQVPIASLRVGGQPLSDGSQITLIDSPQWLIECRDSYDTPNDQDGLICTWFIDDEPKMTGWARQLEKPTDLSRPHTLTLLVTDDDGANDSITVTFGVQGTPSDPSYAAHEDSSNFDIIAQKLVVLSSIVVVMFTMLYAIRKYTGHSAPIPKWKRD
;
A
#
# COMPACT_ATOMS: atom_id res chain seq x y z
N MET A 1 22.58 -67.77 6.19
CA MET A 1 22.15 -67.24 4.89
C MET A 1 20.82 -66.59 5.06
N LEU A 2 20.78 -65.26 5.30
CA LEU A 2 19.54 -64.44 5.26
C LEU A 2 19.93 -62.99 5.05
N LYS A 3 19.68 -62.50 3.84
CA LYS A 3 19.87 -61.07 3.45
C LYS A 3 18.70 -60.29 3.98
N GLY A 4 18.92 -59.38 4.95
CA GLY A 4 17.98 -58.38 5.39
C GLY A 4 18.11 -57.12 4.52
N ARG A 5 17.00 -56.73 3.86
CA ARG A 5 16.86 -55.46 3.14
C ARG A 5 16.52 -54.36 4.15
N TRP A 6 17.39 -53.38 4.26
CA TRP A 6 17.12 -52.14 4.99
C TRP A 6 16.29 -51.19 4.11
N TRP A 7 15.10 -50.83 4.58
CA TRP A 7 14.30 -49.74 4.06
C TRP A 7 14.66 -48.47 4.84
N HIS A 8 15.25 -47.48 4.16
CA HIS A 8 15.44 -46.17 4.70
C HIS A 8 14.11 -45.40 4.61
N LEU A 9 13.47 -45.18 5.76
CA LEU A 9 12.43 -44.21 5.93
C LEU A 9 13.08 -42.80 5.90
N TRP A 10 12.87 -42.07 4.84
CA TRP A 10 13.11 -40.62 4.82
C TRP A 10 11.91 -39.95 5.48
N VAL A 11 12.08 -39.50 6.73
CA VAL A 11 11.19 -38.57 7.38
C VAL A 11 11.58 -37.19 6.86
N LEU A 12 10.79 -36.64 5.94
CA LEU A 12 10.86 -35.25 5.56
C LEU A 12 10.28 -34.44 6.73
N SER A 13 11.16 -33.90 7.58
CA SER A 13 10.81 -32.84 8.50
C SER A 13 10.62 -31.56 7.68
N ALA A 14 9.38 -31.24 7.33
CA ALA A 14 9.02 -29.90 6.87
C ALA A 14 9.18 -28.95 8.06
N VAL A 15 10.31 -28.27 8.13
CA VAL A 15 10.48 -27.10 9.00
C VAL A 15 9.66 -26.00 8.35
N PHE A 16 8.46 -25.77 8.86
CA PHE A 16 7.74 -24.52 8.67
C PHE A 16 8.56 -23.42 9.36
N LEU A 17 9.39 -22.74 8.59
CA LEU A 17 9.86 -21.42 8.95
C LEU A 17 8.62 -20.49 8.88
N CYS A 18 7.95 -20.31 10.03
CA CYS A 18 7.19 -19.12 10.26
C CYS A 18 8.18 -17.95 10.16
N SER A 19 8.30 -17.34 9.00
CA SER A 19 8.77 -15.97 8.88
C SER A 19 7.68 -15.12 9.50
N SER A 20 7.77 -14.90 10.82
CA SER A 20 7.19 -13.72 11.42
C SER A 20 7.84 -12.55 10.68
N THR A 21 7.12 -11.94 9.75
CA THR A 21 7.40 -10.58 9.35
C THR A 21 7.22 -9.76 10.62
N VAL A 22 8.31 -9.55 11.33
CA VAL A 22 8.43 -8.41 12.22
C VAL A 22 8.16 -7.23 11.29
N ALA A 23 7.03 -6.57 11.47
CA ALA A 23 6.86 -5.22 10.97
C ALA A 23 8.03 -4.46 11.58
N GLY A 24 9.08 -4.26 10.80
CA GLY A 24 10.16 -3.39 11.16
C GLY A 24 9.50 -2.03 11.35
N SER A 25 9.49 -1.53 12.58
CA SER A 25 9.40 -0.09 12.78
C SER A 25 10.50 0.46 11.87
N THR A 26 10.14 1.19 10.84
CA THR A 26 11.09 2.02 10.12
C THR A 26 11.62 2.97 11.17
N VAL A 27 12.79 2.70 11.69
CA VAL A 27 13.54 3.68 12.47
C VAL A 27 13.69 4.83 11.50
N ILE A 28 13.10 5.98 11.81
CA ILE A 28 13.32 7.21 11.06
C ILE A 28 14.79 7.46 11.25
N ASP A 29 15.54 7.39 10.16
CA ASP A 29 16.96 7.65 10.13
C ASP A 29 17.13 9.17 10.21
N ASP A 30 17.67 9.65 11.32
CA ASP A 30 17.91 11.08 11.53
C ASP A 30 19.19 11.49 10.79
N PRO A 31 19.25 12.71 10.17
CA PRO A 31 20.44 13.14 9.46
C PRO A 31 21.67 13.19 10.38
N PRO A 32 22.86 12.97 9.80
CA PRO A 32 24.10 13.00 10.55
C PRO A 32 24.34 14.40 11.14
N GLN A 33 25.13 14.47 12.21
CA GLN A 33 25.52 15.72 12.85
C GLN A 33 27.04 15.81 12.92
N VAL A 34 27.59 16.98 12.56
CA VAL A 34 29.01 17.30 12.70
C VAL A 34 29.18 18.50 13.60
N SER A 35 30.04 18.40 14.60
CA SER A 35 30.37 19.50 15.49
C SER A 35 31.89 19.75 15.50
N LEU A 36 32.28 21.00 15.25
CA LEU A 36 33.67 21.43 15.29
C LEU A 36 34.04 21.96 16.65
N SER A 37 35.23 21.61 17.15
CA SER A 37 35.68 22.00 18.50
C SER A 37 36.22 23.44 18.57
N HIS A 38 36.39 24.08 17.44
CA HIS A 38 36.93 25.43 17.34
C HIS A 38 35.81 26.49 17.30
N GLN A 39 36.16 27.70 17.76
CA GLN A 39 35.27 28.86 17.67
C GLN A 39 35.49 29.62 16.35
N HIS A 40 34.42 30.17 15.81
CA HIS A 40 34.50 31.06 14.66
C HIS A 40 35.45 32.26 14.94
N GLY A 41 36.23 32.62 13.93
CA GLY A 41 37.25 33.68 14.04
C GLY A 41 38.56 33.21 14.65
N THR A 42 38.80 31.89 14.73
CA THR A 42 40.10 31.35 15.13
C THR A 42 41.19 31.83 14.14
N ILE A 43 42.25 32.43 14.68
CA ILE A 43 43.42 32.82 13.90
C ILE A 43 44.30 31.60 13.70
N VAL A 44 44.63 31.31 12.46
CA VAL A 44 45.45 30.15 12.07
C VAL A 44 46.75 30.58 11.40
N ALA A 45 47.85 29.92 11.72
CA ALA A 45 49.14 30.11 11.08
C ALA A 45 49.89 28.77 11.02
N GLY A 46 50.61 28.52 9.94
CA GLY A 46 51.40 27.31 9.80
C GLY A 46 50.57 26.03 9.80
N GLU A 47 50.78 25.15 10.78
CA GLU A 47 50.03 23.91 10.96
C GLU A 47 48.87 24.15 11.95
N PHE A 48 47.67 23.86 11.51
CA PHE A 48 46.44 23.95 12.31
C PHE A 48 45.82 22.57 12.44
N VAL A 49 45.40 22.21 13.66
CA VAL A 49 44.73 20.92 13.93
C VAL A 49 43.25 21.14 13.98
N LEU A 50 42.53 20.71 12.94
CA LEU A 50 41.07 20.67 12.93
C LEU A 50 40.58 19.41 13.62
N ASN A 51 39.73 19.57 14.61
CA ASN A 51 39.12 18.46 15.33
C ASN A 51 37.62 18.70 15.57
N GLY A 52 36.89 17.61 15.70
CA GLY A 52 35.45 17.63 15.89
C GLY A 52 34.87 16.24 16.17
N THR A 53 33.53 16.17 16.13
CA THR A 53 32.79 14.93 16.31
C THR A 53 31.77 14.75 15.20
N TYR A 54 31.57 13.51 14.80
CA TYR A 54 30.49 13.04 13.95
C TYR A 54 29.55 12.19 14.81
N ILE A 55 28.24 12.39 14.69
CA ILE A 55 27.21 11.69 15.47
C ILE A 55 26.16 11.18 14.51
N ASP A 56 25.91 9.86 14.55
CA ASP A 56 24.92 9.19 13.70
C ASP A 56 24.62 7.79 14.25
N GLU A 57 23.58 7.13 13.73
CA GLU A 57 23.29 5.72 13.95
C GLU A 57 24.27 4.81 13.22
N GLU A 58 24.87 5.30 12.12
CA GLU A 58 25.76 4.54 11.25
C GLU A 58 27.09 5.25 10.97
N PHE A 59 28.05 4.48 10.47
CA PHE A 59 29.33 5.03 10.03
C PHE A 59 29.13 5.81 8.72
N PRO A 60 29.73 7.03 8.56
CA PRO A 60 29.48 7.84 7.38
C PRO A 60 29.96 7.17 6.09
N THR A 61 29.22 7.37 5.01
CA THR A 61 29.64 6.96 3.67
C THR A 61 30.80 7.83 3.20
N THR A 62 30.71 9.13 3.46
CA THR A 62 31.80 10.09 3.22
C THR A 62 31.83 11.11 4.34
N ILE A 63 33.01 11.59 4.70
CA ILE A 63 33.23 12.79 5.52
C ILE A 63 34.45 13.51 5.00
N THR A 64 34.24 14.74 4.52
CA THR A 64 35.29 15.53 3.84
C THR A 64 35.41 16.90 4.48
N TRP A 65 36.57 17.53 4.27
CA TRP A 65 36.76 18.93 4.63
C TRP A 65 37.24 19.72 3.41
N GLU A 66 36.81 20.97 3.34
CA GLU A 66 37.23 21.93 2.32
C GLU A 66 37.53 23.28 2.96
N ILE A 67 38.57 23.95 2.49
CA ILE A 67 38.87 25.35 2.85
C ILE A 67 38.50 26.25 1.68
N HIS A 68 37.58 27.16 1.94
CA HIS A 68 37.08 28.11 0.96
C HIS A 68 37.62 29.50 1.23
N ASN A 69 38.22 30.13 0.19
CA ASN A 69 38.49 31.55 0.15
C ASN A 69 37.52 32.21 -0.86
N GLY A 70 36.45 32.81 -0.34
CA GLY A 70 35.34 33.20 -1.19
C GLY A 70 34.67 31.96 -1.74
N THR A 71 34.61 31.84 -3.05
CA THR A 71 34.04 30.68 -3.75
C THR A 71 35.08 29.69 -4.23
N ALA A 72 36.37 30.00 -4.05
CA ALA A 72 37.47 29.13 -4.45
C ALA A 72 37.75 28.12 -3.34
N ILE A 73 37.77 26.83 -3.68
CA ILE A 73 38.29 25.78 -2.81
C ILE A 73 39.82 25.84 -2.93
N VAL A 74 40.47 26.18 -1.82
CA VAL A 74 41.92 26.33 -1.77
C VAL A 74 42.63 25.06 -1.24
N ALA A 75 41.92 24.25 -0.48
CA ALA A 75 42.38 22.92 -0.05
C ALA A 75 41.20 22.05 0.29
N SER A 76 41.35 20.73 0.18
CA SER A 76 40.33 19.75 0.55
C SER A 76 40.94 18.41 0.95
N GLY A 77 40.22 17.58 1.65
CA GLY A 77 40.63 16.23 2.00
C GLY A 77 39.55 15.40 2.63
N ASP A 78 39.88 14.16 2.93
CA ASP A 78 39.00 13.14 3.49
C ASP A 78 39.30 12.95 5.00
N LEU A 79 38.25 12.73 5.81
CA LEU A 79 38.34 12.49 7.25
C LEU A 79 38.01 11.06 7.65
N ILE A 80 37.57 10.22 6.70
CA ILE A 80 37.02 8.88 7.03
C ILE A 80 38.03 8.01 7.78
N THR A 81 39.34 8.14 7.41
CA THR A 81 40.42 7.38 8.05
C THR A 81 40.84 7.91 9.41
N SER A 82 40.41 9.13 9.77
CA SER A 82 40.71 9.76 11.06
C SER A 82 39.64 9.53 12.10
N LEU A 83 38.49 8.97 11.73
CA LEU A 83 37.38 8.72 12.63
C LEU A 83 37.73 7.67 13.70
N GLN A 84 37.48 8.00 14.95
CA GLN A 84 37.66 7.12 16.10
C GLN A 84 36.37 7.07 16.91
N LEU A 85 35.77 5.87 17.04
CA LEU A 85 34.56 5.66 17.84
C LEU A 85 34.82 6.03 19.30
N LEU A 86 33.97 6.87 19.84
CA LEU A 86 33.99 7.24 21.26
C LEU A 86 33.00 6.35 22.03
N PRO A 87 33.40 5.85 23.22
CA PRO A 87 32.50 5.08 24.07
C PRO A 87 31.44 6.00 24.67
N VAL A 88 30.23 5.99 24.06
CA VAL A 88 29.08 6.75 24.59
C VAL A 88 28.17 5.80 25.34
N ASN A 89 27.94 6.06 26.62
CA ASN A 89 26.97 5.30 27.43
C ASN A 89 25.59 5.90 27.25
N GLN A 90 24.63 5.13 26.64
CA GLN A 90 23.17 5.38 26.60
C GLN A 90 22.62 6.31 25.52
N SER A 91 23.24 6.40 24.34
CA SER A 91 22.60 7.02 23.21
C SER A 91 22.25 5.97 22.14
N SER A 92 21.19 6.21 21.37
CA SER A 92 20.84 5.40 20.19
C SER A 92 21.76 5.69 19.01
N ARG A 93 22.56 6.77 19.10
CA ARG A 93 23.49 7.24 18.07
C ARG A 93 24.92 7.05 18.53
N ASP A 94 25.76 6.59 17.64
CA ASP A 94 27.18 6.46 17.86
C ASP A 94 27.88 7.83 17.66
N MET A 95 29.02 8.02 18.33
CA MET A 95 29.80 9.23 18.24
C MET A 95 31.23 8.88 17.87
N TRP A 96 31.75 9.54 16.84
CA TRP A 96 33.14 9.41 16.40
C TRP A 96 33.85 10.76 16.53
N SER A 97 35.09 10.77 17.00
CA SER A 97 35.93 11.93 16.94
C SER A 97 36.83 11.87 15.70
N PHE A 98 37.16 13.01 15.17
CA PHE A 98 38.17 13.16 14.11
C PHE A 98 39.20 14.23 14.46
N GLU A 99 40.40 14.09 13.90
CA GLU A 99 41.50 15.04 13.99
C GLU A 99 42.25 15.02 12.68
N VAL A 100 42.49 16.20 12.08
CA VAL A 100 43.29 16.34 10.87
C VAL A 100 44.19 17.57 10.97
N LYS A 101 45.41 17.46 10.44
CA LYS A 101 46.37 18.56 10.35
C LYS A 101 46.24 19.27 9.03
N LEU A 102 45.90 20.55 9.07
CA LEU A 102 45.77 21.43 7.93
C LEU A 102 47.01 22.31 7.87
N ASN A 103 47.57 22.50 6.67
CA ASN A 103 48.80 23.29 6.49
C ASN A 103 48.49 24.60 5.75
N PHE A 104 48.69 25.72 6.45
CA PHE A 104 48.47 27.08 5.94
C PHE A 104 49.78 27.80 5.54
N THR A 105 50.94 27.14 5.63
CA THR A 105 52.28 27.77 5.45
C THR A 105 52.44 28.48 4.12
N SER A 106 51.78 28.05 3.07
CA SER A 106 51.91 28.62 1.71
C SER A 106 50.59 29.23 1.19
N MET A 107 49.61 29.38 2.05
CA MET A 107 48.34 29.98 1.66
C MET A 107 48.41 31.51 1.70
N GLU A 108 47.76 32.15 0.76
CA GLU A 108 47.54 33.59 0.79
C GLU A 108 46.69 34.01 1.96
N PRO A 109 46.90 35.21 2.53
CA PRO A 109 46.05 35.74 3.60
C PRO A 109 44.57 35.69 3.21
N CYS A 110 43.73 35.20 4.11
CA CYS A 110 42.29 35.06 3.87
C CYS A 110 41.46 35.06 5.14
N SER A 111 40.22 35.53 4.99
CA SER A 111 39.11 35.14 5.84
C SER A 111 38.48 33.91 5.22
N CYS A 112 38.94 32.78 5.60
CA CYS A 112 38.53 31.52 5.00
C CYS A 112 37.40 30.83 5.80
N VAL A 113 36.63 29.98 5.13
CA VAL A 113 35.67 29.08 5.75
C VAL A 113 36.14 27.64 5.57
N ILE A 114 36.21 26.91 6.66
CA ILE A 114 36.39 25.46 6.62
C ILE A 114 35.02 24.84 6.67
N ASN A 115 34.65 24.10 5.64
CA ASN A 115 33.44 23.27 5.60
C ASN A 115 33.84 21.83 5.95
N VAL A 116 33.08 21.18 6.81
CA VAL A 116 33.13 19.72 7.01
C VAL A 116 31.77 19.16 6.67
N GLU A 117 31.73 18.38 5.59
CA GLU A 117 30.53 17.72 5.10
C GLU A 117 30.57 16.22 5.42
N ALA A 118 29.50 15.69 5.98
CA ALA A 118 29.30 14.26 6.19
C ALA A 118 28.06 13.80 5.44
N ILE A 119 28.14 12.62 4.84
CA ILE A 119 27.03 11.93 4.16
C ILE A 119 26.92 10.54 4.77
N ASP A 120 25.71 10.18 5.24
CA ASP A 120 25.39 8.89 5.80
C ASP A 120 25.13 7.80 4.74
N ALA A 121 24.70 6.62 5.16
CA ALA A 121 24.35 5.52 4.26
C ALA A 121 23.01 5.76 3.54
N SER A 122 22.12 6.55 4.11
CA SER A 122 20.83 6.95 3.54
C SER A 122 20.93 8.16 2.60
N GLN A 123 22.15 8.64 2.35
CA GLN A 123 22.47 9.81 1.50
C GLN A 123 21.97 11.13 2.10
N GLN A 124 21.72 11.19 3.41
CA GLN A 124 21.48 12.43 4.10
C GLN A 124 22.82 13.13 4.36
N SER A 125 22.87 14.45 4.26
CA SER A 125 24.10 15.22 4.44
C SER A 125 23.97 16.28 5.52
N PHE A 126 25.10 16.59 6.15
CA PHE A 126 25.23 17.69 7.09
C PHE A 126 26.57 18.42 6.88
N ILE A 127 26.51 19.76 6.84
CA ILE A 127 27.69 20.61 6.68
C ILE A 127 27.89 21.44 7.94
N SER A 128 29.07 21.31 8.56
CA SER A 128 29.50 22.19 9.65
C SER A 128 30.54 23.16 9.11
N GLN A 129 30.39 24.44 9.47
CA GLN A 129 31.25 25.52 8.98
C GLN A 129 32.07 26.16 10.11
N LEU A 130 33.28 26.62 9.80
CA LEU A 130 34.14 27.34 10.71
C LEU A 130 34.81 28.52 9.99
N ILE A 131 34.57 29.76 10.43
CA ILE A 131 35.32 30.92 9.96
C ILE A 131 36.68 30.96 10.63
N ILE A 132 37.75 31.10 9.83
CA ILE A 132 39.12 31.27 10.28
C ILE A 132 39.76 32.50 9.63
N PHE A 133 40.73 33.09 10.32
CA PHE A 133 41.54 34.18 9.79
C PHE A 133 42.96 33.72 9.66
N HIS A 134 43.50 33.83 8.43
CA HIS A 134 44.92 33.51 8.11
C HIS A 134 45.58 34.75 7.55
N TYR A 135 46.61 35.24 8.24
CA TYR A 135 47.38 36.45 7.88
C TYR A 135 48.60 36.16 7.04
N GLY A 136 48.81 34.92 6.59
CA GLY A 136 50.06 34.49 5.94
C GLY A 136 51.17 34.19 6.93
N ASP A 137 52.37 33.99 6.41
CA ASP A 137 53.56 33.66 7.21
C ASP A 137 54.21 34.87 7.89
N THR A 138 53.69 36.07 7.66
CA THR A 138 54.23 37.30 8.27
C THR A 138 53.52 37.58 9.59
N SER A 139 54.28 37.72 10.66
CA SER A 139 53.79 38.07 11.99
C SER A 139 53.35 39.53 12.14
N GLU A 140 53.18 40.24 11.05
CA GLU A 140 52.72 41.63 11.03
C GLU A 140 51.31 41.69 10.49
N SER A 141 50.39 42.08 11.33
CA SER A 141 48.98 42.37 11.03
C SER A 141 48.81 43.58 10.12
N VAL A 142 49.33 43.51 8.90
CA VAL A 142 49.23 44.64 7.91
C VAL A 142 48.18 44.33 6.85
N VAL A 143 47.56 43.16 6.88
CA VAL A 143 46.56 42.76 5.90
C VAL A 143 45.17 42.91 6.56
N ASP A 144 44.41 43.88 6.03
CA ASP A 144 43.00 44.05 6.37
C ASP A 144 42.24 42.88 5.72
N LEU A 145 41.72 41.95 6.53
CA LEU A 145 40.99 40.80 6.04
C LEU A 145 39.50 41.16 5.91
N MET A 146 38.91 40.73 4.80
CA MET A 146 37.48 40.98 4.59
C MET A 146 36.61 40.29 5.59
N PRO A 147 35.50 40.90 6.08
CA PRO A 147 34.56 40.24 6.97
C PRO A 147 33.91 39.02 6.29
N ARG A 148 33.53 38.05 7.10
CA ARG A 148 32.82 36.85 6.65
C ARG A 148 31.52 36.65 7.41
N ALA A 149 30.50 36.10 6.70
CA ALA A 149 29.29 35.64 7.29
C ALA A 149 28.95 34.24 6.80
N ILE A 150 28.28 33.45 7.61
CA ILE A 150 27.80 32.09 7.31
C ILE A 150 26.41 31.88 7.87
N PHE A 151 25.65 30.96 7.28
CA PHE A 151 24.43 30.43 7.85
C PHE A 151 24.77 29.37 8.90
N THR A 152 24.08 29.38 10.02
CA THR A 152 24.30 28.43 11.12
C THR A 152 23.13 27.50 11.41
N SER A 153 21.91 27.83 10.93
CA SER A 153 20.70 27.03 11.11
C SER A 153 20.03 26.61 9.80
N ALA A 154 20.53 27.02 8.64
CA ALA A 154 19.98 26.64 7.35
C ALA A 154 21.06 26.09 6.42
N ASN A 155 20.73 25.07 5.65
CA ASN A 155 21.58 24.41 4.67
C ASN A 155 20.99 24.55 3.26
N ASP A 156 21.75 24.14 2.25
CA ASP A 156 21.23 23.95 0.89
C ASP A 156 20.01 23.01 0.92
N ALA A 157 18.99 23.36 0.12
CA ALA A 157 17.71 22.66 0.01
C ALA A 157 16.77 22.75 1.24
N SER A 158 17.11 23.53 2.29
CA SER A 158 16.15 23.81 3.37
C SER A 158 14.87 24.43 2.81
N LYS A 159 13.71 23.96 3.27
CA LYS A 159 12.41 24.58 2.93
C LYS A 159 11.96 25.52 4.04
N LEU A 160 11.43 26.67 3.63
CA LEU A 160 10.95 27.73 4.49
C LEU A 160 9.44 27.89 4.29
N THR A 161 8.71 28.14 5.38
CA THR A 161 7.24 28.34 5.35
C THR A 161 6.78 29.38 6.36
N GLY A 162 5.75 30.15 6.02
CA GLY A 162 5.19 31.16 6.91
C GLY A 162 6.20 32.24 7.29
N ILE A 163 6.42 32.46 8.59
CA ILE A 163 7.48 33.34 9.10
C ILE A 163 8.57 32.47 9.70
N ASP A 164 9.68 32.41 9.02
CA ASP A 164 10.80 31.56 9.39
C ASP A 164 12.01 32.37 9.86
N SER A 165 12.80 31.81 10.76
CA SER A 165 13.98 32.46 11.33
C SER A 165 15.24 31.65 11.04
N ILE A 166 16.24 32.32 10.49
CA ILE A 166 17.53 31.72 10.15
C ILE A 166 18.62 32.40 10.96
N ASP A 167 19.37 31.60 11.72
CA ASP A 167 20.53 32.08 12.43
C ASP A 167 21.73 32.19 11.50
N VAL A 168 22.44 33.31 11.60
CA VAL A 168 23.66 33.59 10.87
C VAL A 168 24.74 34.09 11.80
N PHE A 169 25.98 33.82 11.45
CA PHE A 169 27.13 34.30 12.18
C PHE A 169 27.96 35.19 11.26
N ALA A 170 28.38 36.37 11.71
CA ALA A 170 29.23 37.26 10.96
C ALA A 170 30.37 37.79 11.85
N ARG A 171 31.56 37.87 11.29
CA ARG A 171 32.75 38.37 11.97
C ARG A 171 33.74 38.99 11.01
N ASP A 172 34.34 40.10 11.47
CA ASP A 172 35.56 40.70 10.96
C ASP A 172 36.76 40.25 11.81
N ASP A 173 37.95 40.40 11.33
CA ASP A 173 39.21 40.20 12.07
C ASP A 173 39.35 41.19 13.24
N LEU A 174 38.74 42.39 13.11
CA LEU A 174 38.69 43.42 14.12
C LEU A 174 37.53 43.27 15.14
N GLY A 175 36.59 42.38 14.86
CA GLY A 175 35.45 42.11 15.78
C GLY A 175 34.10 41.92 15.13
N GLU A 176 33.12 42.70 15.55
CA GLU A 176 31.73 42.59 15.08
C GLU A 176 31.58 43.32 13.71
N THR A 177 30.69 42.77 12.90
CA THR A 177 30.32 43.37 11.60
C THR A 177 28.82 43.28 11.36
N ASP A 178 28.30 44.23 10.62
CA ASP A 178 26.91 44.21 10.18
C ASP A 178 26.72 43.27 9.00
N ILE A 179 25.50 42.79 8.83
CA ILE A 179 25.12 41.93 7.73
C ILE A 179 23.96 42.48 6.92
N GLN A 180 23.89 42.09 5.67
CA GLN A 180 22.71 42.18 4.83
C GLN A 180 22.41 40.85 4.20
N TRP A 181 21.13 40.59 3.97
CA TRP A 181 20.68 39.38 3.26
C TRP A 181 19.75 39.76 2.12
N ALA A 182 19.60 38.86 1.17
CA ALA A 182 18.64 39.01 0.07
C ALA A 182 18.13 37.64 -0.35
N LEU A 183 16.85 37.58 -0.69
CA LEU A 183 16.23 36.39 -1.24
C LEU A 183 15.89 36.67 -2.72
N THR A 184 16.35 35.78 -3.60
CA THR A 184 16.22 35.96 -5.05
C THR A 184 15.71 34.67 -5.67
N GLU A 185 14.64 34.77 -6.46
CA GLU A 185 14.07 33.63 -7.16
C GLU A 185 15.07 33.00 -8.14
N ASN A 186 15.23 31.69 -8.07
CA ASN A 186 16.03 30.92 -9.01
C ASN A 186 15.22 30.69 -10.30
N SER A 187 15.51 31.45 -11.36
CA SER A 187 14.89 31.13 -12.64
C SER A 187 15.39 29.78 -13.15
N VAL A 188 14.57 29.08 -13.94
CA VAL A 188 14.87 27.77 -14.54
C VAL A 188 16.23 27.71 -15.30
N ILE A 189 16.83 28.84 -15.58
CA ILE A 189 18.07 29.00 -16.35
C ILE A 189 19.23 29.50 -15.47
N ALA A 190 18.97 30.12 -14.33
CA ALA A 190 20.02 30.60 -13.43
C ALA A 190 20.43 29.50 -12.48
N GLN A 191 21.72 29.18 -12.46
CA GLN A 191 22.27 28.27 -11.45
C GLN A 191 22.05 28.88 -10.08
N SER A 192 21.52 28.09 -9.16
CA SER A 192 21.41 28.43 -7.75
C SER A 192 22.76 28.90 -7.22
N CYS A 193 22.76 29.96 -6.41
CA CYS A 193 23.95 30.50 -5.77
C CYS A 193 25.09 30.88 -6.73
N ALA A 194 24.78 31.32 -7.95
CA ALA A 194 25.80 31.81 -8.88
C ALA A 194 26.39 33.13 -8.38
N LEU A 195 27.73 33.23 -8.46
CA LEU A 195 28.50 34.46 -8.11
C LEU A 195 28.03 35.73 -8.82
N SER A 196 27.41 35.58 -9.99
CA SER A 196 26.84 36.71 -10.74
C SER A 196 25.76 37.50 -10.01
N TRP A 197 25.18 36.94 -8.94
CA TRP A 197 24.22 37.65 -8.10
C TRP A 197 24.82 38.66 -7.17
N ILE A 198 26.09 38.55 -6.82
CA ILE A 198 26.80 39.38 -5.84
C ILE A 198 26.88 40.81 -6.29
N ASP A 199 27.23 40.99 -7.54
CA ASP A 199 27.40 42.34 -8.16
C ASP A 199 26.18 42.75 -8.98
N ASN A 200 25.06 41.98 -8.90
CA ASN A 200 23.85 42.29 -9.65
C ASN A 200 23.12 43.48 -8.97
N PRO A 201 23.03 44.63 -9.65
CA PRO A 201 22.37 45.83 -9.09
C PRO A 201 20.85 45.63 -8.84
N ASN A 202 20.27 44.51 -9.36
CA ASN A 202 18.84 44.22 -9.19
C ASN A 202 18.58 43.38 -7.93
N VAL A 203 19.58 42.96 -7.19
CA VAL A 203 19.38 42.27 -5.91
C VAL A 203 18.89 43.26 -4.88
N ASN A 204 17.76 42.96 -4.30
CA ASN A 204 17.13 43.79 -3.27
C ASN A 204 17.66 43.35 -1.89
N TRP A 205 18.71 44.02 -1.44
CA TRP A 205 19.30 43.76 -0.14
C TRP A 205 18.45 44.32 1.00
N SER A 206 18.36 43.59 2.10
CA SER A 206 17.75 44.09 3.35
C SER A 206 18.47 45.33 3.90
N ASN A 207 17.84 46.01 4.85
CA ASN A 207 18.57 46.94 5.66
C ASN A 207 19.66 46.22 6.47
N PRO A 208 20.80 46.89 6.77
CA PRO A 208 21.80 46.31 7.60
C PRO A 208 21.24 45.88 8.96
N LEU A 209 21.55 44.63 9.36
CA LEU A 209 21.27 44.14 10.71
C LEU A 209 22.51 44.41 11.54
N GLN A 210 22.37 45.15 12.60
CA GLN A 210 23.47 45.45 13.52
C GLN A 210 23.68 44.29 14.46
N SER A 211 24.93 44.03 14.80
CA SER A 211 25.27 43.06 15.84
C SER A 211 24.59 43.37 17.16
N ILE A 212 24.00 42.39 17.79
CA ILE A 212 23.36 42.59 19.09
C ILE A 212 24.47 42.65 20.15
N PRO A 213 24.61 43.75 20.90
CA PRO A 213 25.58 43.80 21.97
C PRO A 213 25.38 42.68 22.97
N ASN A 214 26.40 41.86 23.18
CA ASN A 214 26.44 40.65 24.02
C ASN A 214 25.99 39.32 23.35
N SER A 215 25.56 39.30 22.09
CA SER A 215 25.48 38.09 21.33
C SER A 215 26.85 37.77 20.71
N GLN A 216 27.29 36.55 20.72
CA GLN A 216 28.60 36.13 20.20
C GLN A 216 28.63 36.18 18.66
N HIS A 217 28.46 37.38 18.07
CA HIS A 217 28.47 37.66 16.61
C HIS A 217 27.35 36.92 15.81
N SER A 218 26.28 36.47 16.50
CA SER A 218 25.13 35.83 15.86
C SER A 218 24.03 36.86 15.60
N HIS A 219 23.38 36.71 14.44
CA HIS A 219 22.23 37.49 14.04
C HIS A 219 21.11 36.50 13.65
N GLU A 220 19.87 36.99 13.75
CA GLU A 220 18.69 36.25 13.30
C GLU A 220 18.07 36.95 12.11
N ILE A 221 17.91 36.27 11.00
CA ILE A 221 17.20 36.72 9.81
C ILE A 221 15.76 36.20 9.92
N SER A 222 14.78 37.07 9.92
CA SER A 222 13.37 36.73 9.86
C SER A 222 12.85 36.93 8.43
N ILE A 223 12.33 35.87 7.82
CA ILE A 223 11.81 35.86 6.46
C ILE A 223 10.32 35.56 6.50
N ASP A 224 9.49 36.48 6.03
CA ASP A 224 8.06 36.25 5.81
C ASP A 224 7.88 35.68 4.39
N THR A 225 7.79 34.35 4.30
CA THR A 225 7.68 33.65 3.03
C THR A 225 6.34 33.81 2.36
N THR A 226 5.31 34.26 3.08
CA THR A 226 3.95 34.48 2.52
C THR A 226 3.88 35.55 1.43
N ASN A 227 4.94 36.34 1.31
CA ASN A 227 5.08 37.36 0.26
C ASN A 227 5.74 36.84 -1.02
N TYR A 228 6.09 35.54 -1.08
CA TYR A 228 6.77 34.92 -2.18
C TYR A 228 5.93 33.75 -2.72
N ASP A 229 6.05 33.48 -4.00
CA ASP A 229 5.48 32.28 -4.61
C ASP A 229 6.29 31.04 -4.20
N ASP A 230 5.66 29.87 -4.17
CA ASP A 230 6.37 28.63 -3.93
C ASP A 230 7.41 28.41 -5.02
N GLY A 231 8.61 27.99 -4.61
CA GLY A 231 9.70 27.85 -5.55
C GLY A 231 11.08 27.73 -4.93
N SER A 232 12.07 27.61 -5.80
CA SER A 232 13.47 27.60 -5.41
C SER A 232 14.04 29.03 -5.43
N TYR A 233 14.72 29.38 -4.36
CA TYR A 233 15.32 30.69 -4.16
C TYR A 233 16.78 30.56 -3.77
N SER A 234 17.57 31.59 -4.08
CA SER A 234 18.91 31.80 -3.53
C SER A 234 18.83 32.78 -2.38
N LEU A 235 19.21 32.34 -1.18
CA LEU A 235 19.36 33.20 -0.01
C LEU A 235 20.82 33.65 0.07
N LEU A 236 21.04 34.93 -0.11
CA LEU A 236 22.34 35.58 -0.14
C LEU A 236 22.61 36.26 1.19
N LEU A 237 23.85 36.16 1.66
CA LEU A 237 24.32 36.79 2.88
C LEU A 237 25.64 37.54 2.60
N ARG A 238 25.74 38.80 3.05
CA ARG A 238 26.99 39.55 3.00
C ARG A 238 27.28 40.25 4.32
N ALA A 239 28.55 40.27 4.66
CA ALA A 239 29.06 41.07 5.77
C ALA A 239 29.50 42.46 5.28
N LEU A 240 29.34 43.45 6.14
CA LEU A 240 29.67 44.87 5.83
C LEU A 240 30.83 45.34 6.69
N THR A 241 31.66 46.24 6.15
CA THR A 241 32.61 47.00 6.95
C THR A 241 31.99 48.33 7.44
N ASP A 242 32.62 48.97 8.38
CA ASP A 242 32.19 50.23 8.96
C ASP A 242 31.93 51.36 7.93
N ASN A 243 32.57 51.27 6.76
CA ASN A 243 32.45 52.27 5.70
C ASN A 243 31.46 51.91 4.61
N PHE A 244 30.82 50.74 4.64
CA PHE A 244 29.94 50.18 3.59
C PHE A 244 30.56 50.15 2.17
N GLU A 245 31.85 50.47 2.04
CA GLU A 245 32.56 50.48 0.75
C GLU A 245 32.99 49.11 0.27
N TYR A 246 33.13 48.17 1.21
CA TYR A 246 33.58 46.81 0.93
C TYR A 246 32.55 45.80 1.42
N SER A 247 31.59 45.47 0.57
CA SER A 247 30.71 44.35 0.85
C SER A 247 31.24 43.12 0.14
N SER A 248 31.63 42.07 0.90
CA SER A 248 31.83 40.79 0.30
C SER A 248 30.62 39.93 0.48
N VAL A 249 30.14 39.23 -0.55
CA VAL A 249 29.21 38.14 -0.32
C VAL A 249 29.95 37.05 0.37
N SER A 250 29.41 36.66 1.46
CA SER A 250 30.07 35.71 2.34
C SER A 250 29.51 34.30 2.19
N ALA A 251 28.19 34.21 1.97
CA ALA A 251 27.51 32.93 1.84
C ALA A 251 26.30 33.03 0.90
N CYS A 252 25.97 31.92 0.29
CA CYS A 252 24.74 31.72 -0.48
C CYS A 252 24.31 30.27 -0.32
N ILE A 253 23.04 30.07 -0.05
CA ILE A 253 22.39 28.76 -0.01
C ILE A 253 21.15 28.75 -0.90
N THR A 254 20.79 27.60 -1.42
CA THR A 254 19.53 27.39 -2.12
C THR A 254 18.48 26.96 -1.10
N VAL A 255 17.36 27.69 -1.06
CA VAL A 255 16.22 27.36 -0.19
C VAL A 255 14.97 27.17 -1.01
N GLY A 256 14.04 26.32 -0.53
CA GLY A 256 12.69 26.20 -1.05
C GLY A 256 11.74 27.12 -0.29
N ILE A 257 10.77 27.73 -0.95
CA ILE A 257 9.61 28.33 -0.30
C ILE A 257 8.41 27.46 -0.59
N ASP A 258 7.74 27.01 0.48
CA ASP A 258 6.61 26.13 0.43
C ASP A 258 5.53 26.58 1.40
N ASN A 259 4.47 27.21 0.84
CA ASN A 259 3.35 27.74 1.61
C ASN A 259 2.03 27.04 1.25
N GLN A 260 2.06 26.01 0.36
CA GLN A 260 0.88 25.32 -0.09
C GLN A 260 0.72 23.98 0.63
N PHE A 261 -0.54 23.60 0.83
CA PHE A 261 -0.89 22.30 1.37
C PHE A 261 -0.82 21.24 0.26
N PRO A 262 -0.33 20.04 0.53
CA PRO A 262 -0.36 18.97 -0.43
C PRO A 262 -1.81 18.57 -0.76
N THR A 263 -2.01 17.87 -1.87
CA THR A 263 -3.30 17.33 -2.29
C THR A 263 -3.32 15.82 -2.12
N ALA A 264 -4.25 15.30 -1.31
CA ALA A 264 -4.46 13.86 -1.11
C ALA A 264 -5.51 13.33 -2.10
N ILE A 265 -5.17 12.27 -2.85
CA ILE A 265 -6.06 11.62 -3.82
C ILE A 265 -5.99 10.11 -3.63
N ILE A 266 -7.17 9.45 -3.54
CA ILE A 266 -7.30 8.00 -3.55
C ILE A 266 -8.02 7.58 -4.82
N SER A 267 -7.46 6.62 -5.55
CA SER A 267 -8.11 5.94 -6.67
C SER A 267 -8.34 4.48 -6.33
N GLY A 268 -9.55 3.98 -6.55
CA GLY A 268 -9.94 2.60 -6.27
C GLY A 268 -11.42 2.35 -6.55
N SER A 269 -11.83 1.10 -6.51
CA SER A 269 -13.25 0.71 -6.68
C SER A 269 -14.05 1.05 -5.42
N THR A 270 -15.34 1.39 -5.61
CA THR A 270 -16.28 1.65 -4.50
C THR A 270 -17.13 0.43 -4.15
N SER A 271 -17.18 -0.59 -5.01
CA SER A 271 -17.86 -1.86 -4.79
C SER A 271 -17.01 -2.97 -5.41
N LEU A 272 -16.79 -4.00 -4.66
CA LEU A 272 -15.97 -5.17 -4.98
C LEU A 272 -16.77 -6.41 -4.60
N ASN A 273 -16.49 -7.52 -5.26
CA ASN A 273 -16.95 -8.82 -4.80
C ASN A 273 -15.86 -9.45 -3.95
N GLU A 274 -16.29 -10.16 -2.94
CA GLU A 274 -15.40 -10.96 -2.12
C GLU A 274 -14.60 -11.96 -2.95
N SER A 275 -13.32 -12.07 -2.68
CA SER A 275 -12.42 -12.98 -3.37
C SER A 275 -11.15 -13.22 -2.55
N ALA A 276 -10.39 -14.27 -2.89
CA ALA A 276 -9.07 -14.52 -2.30
C ALA A 276 -7.97 -13.55 -2.81
N ASP A 277 -8.30 -12.65 -3.72
CA ASP A 277 -7.35 -11.72 -4.33
C ASP A 277 -7.18 -10.47 -3.46
N PHE A 278 -5.96 -9.92 -3.46
CA PHE A 278 -5.70 -8.64 -2.83
C PHE A 278 -6.24 -7.50 -3.68
N VAL A 279 -6.85 -6.52 -3.02
CA VAL A 279 -7.36 -5.28 -3.63
C VAL A 279 -6.40 -4.14 -3.35
N GLN A 280 -6.02 -3.41 -4.39
CA GLN A 280 -5.11 -2.28 -4.29
C GLN A 280 -5.83 -0.96 -4.51
N PHE A 281 -5.55 0.00 -3.62
CA PHE A 281 -5.92 1.41 -3.74
C PHE A 281 -4.67 2.23 -4.05
N ASP A 282 -4.82 3.22 -4.91
CA ASP A 282 -3.71 4.00 -5.44
C ASP A 282 -3.82 5.46 -5.00
N GLY A 283 -2.81 5.92 -4.26
CA GLY A 283 -2.61 7.30 -3.82
C GLY A 283 -1.56 8.06 -4.63
N SER A 284 -1.00 7.45 -5.68
CA SER A 284 0.12 8.01 -6.45
C SER A 284 -0.18 9.32 -7.19
N SER A 285 -1.46 9.67 -7.31
CA SER A 285 -1.91 10.95 -7.86
C SER A 285 -1.87 12.09 -6.84
N SER A 286 -1.56 11.81 -5.58
CA SER A 286 -1.32 12.83 -4.57
C SER A 286 -0.05 13.60 -4.91
N SER A 287 -0.05 14.90 -4.67
CA SER A 287 1.08 15.77 -5.00
C SER A 287 1.08 17.04 -4.16
N ASP A 288 2.25 17.63 -4.06
CA ASP A 288 2.47 18.90 -3.39
C ASP A 288 2.89 19.97 -4.41
N GLY A 289 1.91 20.50 -5.14
CA GLY A 289 2.11 21.57 -6.11
C GLY A 289 3.33 21.37 -7.01
N ILE A 290 4.25 22.34 -6.96
CA ILE A 290 5.51 22.31 -7.74
C ILE A 290 6.54 21.34 -7.17
N TRP A 291 6.44 20.96 -5.89
CA TRP A 291 7.35 20.05 -5.21
C TRP A 291 7.09 18.59 -5.58
N GLY A 292 5.92 18.30 -6.14
CA GLY A 292 5.58 16.99 -6.64
C GLY A 292 5.19 16.01 -5.54
N ARG A 293 5.68 14.78 -5.64
CA ARG A 293 5.28 13.65 -4.79
C ARG A 293 6.41 13.06 -3.98
N GLU A 294 7.65 13.25 -4.40
CA GLU A 294 8.80 12.47 -3.93
C GLU A 294 9.08 12.64 -2.43
N GLU A 295 8.70 13.78 -1.86
CA GLU A 295 8.91 14.10 -0.44
C GLU A 295 7.67 13.85 0.43
N LEU A 296 6.53 13.41 -0.17
CA LEU A 296 5.32 13.16 0.58
C LEU A 296 5.43 11.90 1.44
N ILE A 297 4.99 12.02 2.69
CA ILE A 297 4.74 10.89 3.59
C ILE A 297 3.27 10.52 3.48
N PHE A 298 2.98 9.25 3.18
CA PHE A 298 1.64 8.70 3.08
C PHE A 298 1.27 8.02 4.41
N LEU A 299 0.12 8.37 4.97
CA LEU A 299 -0.47 7.72 6.14
C LEU A 299 -1.84 7.17 5.75
N TRP A 300 -1.96 5.86 5.71
CA TRP A 300 -3.19 5.14 5.41
C TRP A 300 -3.86 4.62 6.67
N VAL A 301 -5.17 4.79 6.77
CA VAL A 301 -6.00 4.24 7.84
C VAL A 301 -7.20 3.54 7.20
N LEU A 302 -7.26 2.22 7.35
CA LEU A 302 -8.43 1.41 7.00
C LEU A 302 -9.26 1.19 8.27
N ASP A 303 -10.55 1.48 8.18
CA ASP A 303 -11.55 1.26 9.23
C ASP A 303 -12.82 0.66 8.62
N GLY A 304 -13.66 -0.01 9.41
CA GLY A 304 -14.90 -0.64 8.94
C GLY A 304 -15.19 -1.94 9.66
N ASP A 305 -15.72 -2.92 8.91
CA ASP A 305 -16.10 -4.23 9.43
C ASP A 305 -14.84 -5.13 9.62
N ILE A 306 -13.88 -4.65 10.40
CA ILE A 306 -12.62 -5.34 10.76
C ILE A 306 -12.33 -5.20 12.27
N ASP A 307 -11.47 -6.08 12.80
CA ASP A 307 -11.03 -6.06 14.21
C ASP A 307 -10.08 -4.88 14.52
N GLY A 308 -10.61 -3.66 14.45
CA GLY A 308 -9.89 -2.42 14.73
C GLY A 308 -9.17 -1.84 13.50
N PRO A 309 -8.81 -0.53 13.54
CA PRO A 309 -8.23 0.14 12.40
C PRO A 309 -6.83 -0.37 12.07
N GLN A 310 -6.55 -0.54 10.77
CA GLN A 310 -5.20 -0.82 10.26
C GLN A 310 -4.55 0.49 9.85
N VAL A 311 -3.30 0.71 10.31
CA VAL A 311 -2.56 1.95 10.05
C VAL A 311 -1.19 1.61 9.48
N VAL A 312 -0.84 2.22 8.35
CA VAL A 312 0.50 2.15 7.75
C VAL A 312 0.95 3.52 7.28
N SER A 313 2.25 3.80 7.37
CA SER A 313 2.81 5.07 6.93
C SER A 313 4.22 4.91 6.37
N GLY A 314 4.60 5.78 5.42
CA GLY A 314 5.94 5.83 4.83
C GLY A 314 5.99 6.68 3.57
N LYS A 315 7.20 7.10 3.15
CA LYS A 315 7.43 7.87 1.91
C LYS A 315 7.10 7.05 0.65
N ASP A 316 7.41 5.76 0.64
CA ASP A 316 7.23 4.89 -0.53
C ASP A 316 5.86 4.20 -0.58
N LEU A 317 4.96 4.54 0.35
CA LEU A 317 3.65 3.91 0.47
C LEU A 317 2.56 4.64 -0.31
N SER A 318 2.81 4.94 -1.59
CA SER A 318 1.82 5.56 -2.48
C SER A 318 0.64 4.64 -2.84
N SER A 319 0.66 3.38 -2.44
CA SER A 319 -0.46 2.43 -2.61
C SER A 319 -0.74 1.65 -1.33
N PHE A 320 -2.00 1.28 -1.15
CA PHE A 320 -2.47 0.47 -0.03
C PHE A 320 -3.15 -0.78 -0.55
N THR A 321 -2.86 -1.93 0.06
CA THR A 321 -3.40 -3.21 -0.36
C THR A 321 -4.14 -3.86 0.80
N ILE A 322 -5.37 -4.32 0.53
CA ILE A 322 -6.21 -5.03 1.50
C ILE A 322 -6.45 -6.46 1.04
N ASP A 323 -6.75 -7.33 1.98
CA ASP A 323 -7.28 -8.66 1.70
C ASP A 323 -8.75 -8.52 1.27
N GLY A 324 -9.08 -9.01 0.07
CA GLY A 324 -10.43 -8.98 -0.49
C GLY A 324 -11.34 -10.11 0.00
N SER A 325 -10.88 -10.92 0.94
CA SER A 325 -11.60 -12.11 1.42
C SER A 325 -12.61 -11.82 2.53
N GLN A 326 -12.68 -10.60 3.05
CA GLN A 326 -13.64 -10.23 4.10
C GLN A 326 -14.70 -9.29 3.54
N SER A 327 -15.96 -9.73 3.57
CA SER A 327 -17.10 -8.90 3.19
C SER A 327 -17.35 -7.78 4.20
N GLY A 328 -17.98 -6.68 3.78
CA GLY A 328 -18.34 -5.58 4.68
C GLY A 328 -18.22 -4.20 4.05
N ASN A 329 -18.40 -3.19 4.90
CA ASN A 329 -18.28 -1.77 4.53
C ASN A 329 -17.04 -1.18 5.16
N PHE A 330 -16.27 -0.48 4.35
CA PHE A 330 -14.95 0.03 4.73
C PHE A 330 -14.80 1.51 4.40
N SER A 331 -13.97 2.17 5.17
CA SER A 331 -13.47 3.51 4.87
C SER A 331 -11.95 3.52 4.88
N LEU A 332 -11.36 3.93 3.77
CA LEU A 332 -9.92 4.08 3.63
C LEU A 332 -9.58 5.57 3.62
N THR A 333 -8.87 6.00 4.62
CA THR A 333 -8.42 7.39 4.77
C THR A 333 -6.94 7.50 4.44
N LEU A 334 -6.61 8.41 3.54
CA LEU A 334 -5.25 8.80 3.22
C LEU A 334 -5.00 10.20 3.74
N THR A 335 -3.99 10.35 4.57
CA THR A 335 -3.37 11.63 4.91
C THR A 335 -2.00 11.69 4.26
N VAL A 336 -1.73 12.75 3.52
CA VAL A 336 -0.40 13.06 3.00
C VAL A 336 0.19 14.20 3.81
N VAL A 337 1.49 14.11 4.09
CA VAL A 337 2.27 15.11 4.82
C VAL A 337 3.46 15.49 3.95
N ASP A 338 3.66 16.78 3.73
CA ASP A 338 4.83 17.29 3.02
C ASP A 338 6.05 17.47 3.94
N GLU A 339 7.15 17.93 3.39
CA GLU A 339 8.41 18.12 4.10
C GLU A 339 8.34 19.26 5.15
N VAL A 340 7.52 20.28 4.94
CA VAL A 340 7.34 21.39 5.89
C VAL A 340 6.30 21.12 6.96
N GLY A 341 5.59 19.97 6.86
CA GLY A 341 4.63 19.50 7.85
C GLY A 341 3.18 19.89 7.56
N PHE A 342 2.87 20.44 6.39
CA PHE A 342 1.47 20.61 5.99
C PHE A 342 0.84 19.27 5.66
N THR A 343 -0.46 19.17 5.92
CA THR A 343 -1.19 17.91 5.76
C THR A 343 -2.48 18.09 4.99
N ASN A 344 -2.84 17.09 4.21
CA ASN A 344 -4.17 16.99 3.62
C ASN A 344 -4.69 15.57 3.72
N THR A 345 -6.01 15.44 3.86
CA THR A 345 -6.65 14.15 4.12
C THR A 345 -7.83 13.96 3.19
N THR A 346 -7.96 12.76 2.64
CA THR A 346 -9.12 12.32 1.86
C THR A 346 -9.58 10.95 2.32
N THR A 347 -10.89 10.66 2.18
CA THR A 347 -11.46 9.36 2.57
C THR A 347 -12.20 8.77 1.39
N HIS A 348 -11.97 7.49 1.14
CA HIS A 348 -12.62 6.67 0.14
C HIS A 348 -13.47 5.60 0.83
N PHE A 349 -14.78 5.57 0.53
CA PHE A 349 -15.69 4.56 1.04
C PHE A 349 -15.89 3.48 -0.01
N PHE A 350 -15.86 2.23 0.41
CA PHE A 350 -16.10 1.09 -0.46
C PHE A 350 -16.74 -0.06 0.30
N SER A 351 -17.36 -0.99 -0.44
CA SER A 351 -17.91 -2.24 0.09
C SER A 351 -17.29 -3.43 -0.62
N ILE A 352 -17.12 -4.51 0.13
CA ILE A 352 -16.84 -5.84 -0.41
C ILE A 352 -18.12 -6.65 -0.20
N GLU A 353 -18.76 -7.04 -1.31
CA GLU A 353 -20.03 -7.76 -1.30
C GLU A 353 -19.74 -9.25 -1.14
N ASN A 354 -20.35 -9.87 -0.11
CA ASN A 354 -20.28 -11.30 0.12
C ASN A 354 -20.73 -12.09 -1.12
N GLN A 355 -20.01 -13.16 -1.46
CA GLN A 355 -20.40 -14.12 -2.46
C GLN A 355 -21.32 -15.18 -1.85
N VAL A 356 -22.40 -15.51 -2.57
CA VAL A 356 -23.36 -16.51 -2.12
C VAL A 356 -22.75 -17.91 -2.32
N PRO A 357 -22.86 -18.81 -1.33
CA PRO A 357 -22.38 -20.17 -1.46
C PRO A 357 -23.08 -20.91 -2.61
N ILE A 358 -22.45 -21.94 -3.14
CA ILE A 358 -23.05 -22.82 -4.13
C ILE A 358 -23.34 -24.19 -3.48
N ALA A 359 -24.63 -24.48 -3.34
CA ALA A 359 -25.07 -25.74 -2.78
C ALA A 359 -24.81 -26.92 -3.73
N SER A 360 -24.37 -28.05 -3.19
CA SER A 360 -24.21 -29.32 -3.91
C SER A 360 -24.75 -30.47 -3.09
N LEU A 361 -25.79 -31.12 -3.61
CA LEU A 361 -26.48 -32.23 -2.96
C LEU A 361 -26.09 -33.58 -3.58
N ARG A 362 -25.70 -34.53 -2.74
CA ARG A 362 -25.60 -35.96 -3.12
C ARG A 362 -26.47 -36.83 -2.27
N VAL A 363 -27.07 -37.85 -2.89
CA VAL A 363 -27.81 -38.91 -2.20
C VAL A 363 -27.25 -40.26 -2.65
N GLY A 364 -26.77 -41.07 -1.70
CA GLY A 364 -26.14 -42.35 -2.02
C GLY A 364 -24.91 -42.22 -2.95
N GLY A 365 -24.20 -41.08 -2.87
CA GLY A 365 -23.04 -40.75 -3.70
C GLY A 365 -23.38 -40.19 -5.11
N GLN A 366 -24.64 -40.09 -5.49
CA GLN A 366 -25.07 -39.54 -6.77
C GLN A 366 -25.36 -38.02 -6.63
N PRO A 367 -24.75 -37.16 -7.45
CA PRO A 367 -25.06 -35.74 -7.44
C PRO A 367 -26.46 -35.47 -8.01
N LEU A 368 -27.19 -34.54 -7.41
CA LEU A 368 -28.54 -34.15 -7.78
C LEU A 368 -28.63 -32.66 -8.07
N SER A 369 -29.42 -32.30 -9.07
CA SER A 369 -29.72 -30.91 -9.38
C SER A 369 -31.04 -30.49 -8.74
N ASP A 370 -31.24 -29.20 -8.55
CA ASP A 370 -32.46 -28.63 -8.05
C ASP A 370 -33.69 -29.04 -8.88
N GLY A 371 -34.79 -29.31 -8.22
CA GLY A 371 -36.05 -29.80 -8.86
C GLY A 371 -35.99 -31.25 -9.33
N SER A 372 -34.93 -32.01 -9.09
CA SER A 372 -34.81 -33.41 -9.49
C SER A 372 -35.84 -34.28 -8.76
N GLN A 373 -36.34 -35.29 -9.46
CA GLN A 373 -37.17 -36.38 -8.87
C GLN A 373 -36.36 -37.67 -8.90
N ILE A 374 -36.28 -38.35 -7.74
CA ILE A 374 -35.49 -39.56 -7.57
C ILE A 374 -36.29 -40.66 -6.90
N THR A 375 -36.00 -41.88 -7.27
CA THR A 375 -36.50 -43.08 -6.58
C THR A 375 -35.36 -43.76 -5.81
N LEU A 376 -35.48 -43.81 -4.50
CA LEU A 376 -34.53 -44.43 -3.62
C LEU A 376 -34.82 -45.92 -3.47
N ILE A 377 -33.78 -46.75 -3.48
CA ILE A 377 -33.92 -48.19 -3.21
C ILE A 377 -34.48 -48.39 -1.82
N ASP A 378 -35.36 -49.34 -1.62
CA ASP A 378 -35.96 -49.64 -0.31
C ASP A 378 -34.86 -50.04 0.70
N SER A 379 -34.56 -49.08 1.59
CA SER A 379 -33.54 -49.20 2.64
C SER A 379 -34.02 -48.44 3.89
N PRO A 380 -33.59 -48.84 5.10
CA PRO A 380 -33.98 -48.09 6.30
C PRO A 380 -33.40 -46.68 6.34
N GLN A 381 -32.28 -46.40 5.63
CA GLN A 381 -31.65 -45.10 5.59
C GLN A 381 -30.79 -44.93 4.33
N TRP A 382 -30.51 -43.69 3.94
CA TRP A 382 -29.64 -43.30 2.82
C TRP A 382 -28.66 -42.22 3.25
N LEU A 383 -27.43 -42.29 2.75
CA LEU A 383 -26.41 -41.25 2.97
C LEU A 383 -26.76 -40.03 2.13
N ILE A 384 -26.86 -38.87 2.77
CA ILE A 384 -26.97 -37.54 2.13
C ILE A 384 -25.73 -36.75 2.45
N GLU A 385 -25.21 -36.03 1.47
CA GLU A 385 -23.95 -35.28 1.55
C GLU A 385 -24.05 -33.93 0.84
N CYS A 386 -23.41 -32.91 1.45
CA CYS A 386 -23.22 -31.57 0.88
C CYS A 386 -21.73 -31.21 0.75
N ARG A 387 -20.84 -32.20 0.76
CA ARG A 387 -19.38 -32.00 0.82
C ARG A 387 -18.81 -31.26 -0.38
N ASP A 388 -19.51 -31.29 -1.52
CA ASP A 388 -19.09 -30.59 -2.73
C ASP A 388 -19.69 -29.17 -2.83
N SER A 389 -20.41 -28.71 -1.80
CA SER A 389 -20.80 -27.32 -1.68
C SER A 389 -19.56 -26.48 -1.45
N TYR A 390 -19.48 -25.32 -2.09
CA TYR A 390 -18.30 -24.47 -2.01
C TYR A 390 -18.68 -22.99 -1.98
N ASP A 391 -17.74 -22.21 -1.47
CA ASP A 391 -17.79 -20.76 -1.38
C ASP A 391 -16.39 -20.18 -1.60
N THR A 392 -16.22 -18.89 -1.33
CA THR A 392 -14.91 -18.26 -1.31
C THR A 392 -14.00 -18.95 -0.28
N PRO A 393 -12.69 -18.92 -0.45
CA PRO A 393 -11.77 -19.67 0.40
C PRO A 393 -11.83 -19.34 1.89
N ASN A 394 -12.22 -18.11 2.26
CA ASN A 394 -12.40 -17.70 3.66
C ASN A 394 -13.66 -18.30 4.27
N ASP A 395 -14.78 -18.39 3.51
CA ASP A 395 -16.08 -18.85 4.01
C ASP A 395 -16.27 -20.36 3.89
N GLN A 396 -15.39 -21.02 3.10
CA GLN A 396 -15.49 -22.46 2.86
C GLN A 396 -15.56 -23.30 4.15
N ASP A 397 -14.77 -22.94 5.15
CA ASP A 397 -14.75 -23.64 6.44
C ASP A 397 -15.92 -23.27 7.35
N GLY A 398 -16.55 -22.10 7.10
CA GLY A 398 -17.74 -21.59 7.80
C GLY A 398 -19.07 -22.17 7.32
N LEU A 399 -19.10 -22.85 6.16
CA LEU A 399 -20.34 -23.33 5.56
C LEU A 399 -21.12 -24.29 6.47
N ILE A 400 -22.40 -23.98 6.63
CA ILE A 400 -23.36 -24.78 7.42
C ILE A 400 -24.37 -25.44 6.49
N CYS A 401 -24.39 -26.76 6.41
CA CYS A 401 -25.42 -27.51 5.70
C CYS A 401 -26.56 -27.85 6.63
N THR A 402 -27.76 -27.36 6.32
CA THR A 402 -29.00 -27.66 7.03
C THR A 402 -29.96 -28.47 6.12
N TRP A 403 -30.46 -29.56 6.65
CA TRP A 403 -31.29 -30.50 5.92
C TRP A 403 -32.76 -30.40 6.36
N PHE A 404 -33.63 -30.23 5.39
CA PHE A 404 -35.10 -30.18 5.59
C PHE A 404 -35.75 -31.38 4.92
N ILE A 405 -36.75 -31.92 5.57
CA ILE A 405 -37.64 -32.95 4.99
C ILE A 405 -39.05 -32.43 5.09
N ASP A 406 -39.76 -32.33 3.95
CA ASP A 406 -41.07 -31.75 3.85
C ASP A 406 -41.17 -30.36 4.53
N ASP A 407 -40.21 -29.49 4.24
CA ASP A 407 -40.01 -28.14 4.75
C ASP A 407 -39.75 -28.02 6.27
N GLU A 408 -39.56 -29.15 6.97
CA GLU A 408 -39.17 -29.13 8.37
C GLU A 408 -37.65 -29.37 8.55
N PRO A 409 -36.93 -28.50 9.31
CA PRO A 409 -35.52 -28.72 9.58
C PRO A 409 -35.34 -30.00 10.45
N LYS A 410 -34.48 -30.91 10.01
CA LYS A 410 -34.26 -32.18 10.69
C LYS A 410 -32.85 -32.35 11.24
N MET A 411 -31.83 -31.91 10.53
CA MET A 411 -30.42 -32.12 10.90
C MET A 411 -29.50 -31.10 10.25
N THR A 412 -28.28 -30.99 10.79
CA THR A 412 -27.22 -30.16 10.24
C THR A 412 -25.92 -30.99 10.05
N GLY A 413 -25.10 -30.61 9.11
CA GLY A 413 -23.73 -31.12 8.88
C GLY A 413 -23.52 -31.73 7.51
N TRP A 414 -22.25 -31.90 7.14
CA TRP A 414 -21.75 -32.26 5.82
C TRP A 414 -22.18 -33.61 5.25
N ALA A 415 -22.42 -34.59 6.14
CA ALA A 415 -22.89 -35.91 5.78
C ALA A 415 -23.83 -36.44 6.88
N ARG A 416 -25.00 -36.92 6.50
CA ARG A 416 -26.05 -37.41 7.41
C ARG A 416 -26.72 -38.64 6.83
N GLN A 417 -27.42 -39.36 7.71
CA GLN A 417 -28.27 -40.48 7.30
C GLN A 417 -29.73 -39.95 7.25
N LEU A 418 -30.29 -39.97 6.04
CA LEU A 418 -31.72 -39.73 5.82
C LEU A 418 -32.51 -41.01 6.20
N GLU A 419 -33.32 -40.94 7.22
CA GLU A 419 -34.15 -42.07 7.63
C GLU A 419 -35.34 -42.25 6.66
N LYS A 420 -35.80 -43.49 6.49
CA LYS A 420 -36.94 -43.81 5.66
C LYS A 420 -38.19 -43.17 6.25
N PRO A 421 -38.93 -42.35 5.47
CA PRO A 421 -40.21 -41.78 5.94
C PRO A 421 -41.22 -42.85 6.37
N THR A 422 -42.00 -42.54 7.37
CA THR A 422 -43.08 -43.44 7.83
C THR A 422 -44.31 -43.38 6.94
N ASP A 423 -44.60 -42.25 6.34
CA ASP A 423 -45.66 -42.06 5.35
C ASP A 423 -45.11 -42.31 3.94
N LEU A 424 -45.46 -43.40 3.33
CA LEU A 424 -45.05 -43.76 1.96
C LEU A 424 -46.20 -43.59 0.95
N SER A 425 -47.27 -42.90 1.32
CA SER A 425 -48.42 -42.70 0.45
C SER A 425 -48.20 -41.60 -0.59
N ARG A 426 -47.19 -40.73 -0.40
CA ARG A 426 -46.82 -39.60 -1.28
C ARG A 426 -45.32 -39.46 -1.38
N PRO A 427 -44.82 -38.81 -2.44
CA PRO A 427 -43.43 -38.38 -2.49
C PRO A 427 -43.11 -37.35 -1.38
N HIS A 428 -41.84 -37.29 -0.99
CA HIS A 428 -41.30 -36.37 0.00
C HIS A 428 -40.32 -35.39 -0.63
N THR A 429 -40.16 -34.23 -0.02
CA THR A 429 -39.14 -33.26 -0.42
C THR A 429 -37.92 -33.36 0.51
N LEU A 430 -36.73 -33.33 -0.05
CA LEU A 430 -35.45 -33.16 0.65
C LEU A 430 -34.84 -31.84 0.18
N THR A 431 -34.68 -30.88 1.09
CA THR A 431 -34.03 -29.63 0.82
C THR A 431 -32.74 -29.55 1.59
N LEU A 432 -31.65 -29.25 0.88
CA LEU A 432 -30.38 -28.82 1.43
C LEU A 432 -30.35 -27.28 1.38
N LEU A 433 -30.13 -26.65 2.51
CA LEU A 433 -29.77 -25.23 2.62
C LEU A 433 -28.31 -25.14 3.06
N VAL A 434 -27.51 -24.46 2.30
CA VAL A 434 -26.11 -24.14 2.62
C VAL A 434 -26.03 -22.69 2.97
N THR A 435 -25.51 -22.36 4.13
CA THR A 435 -25.38 -20.98 4.63
C THR A 435 -23.92 -20.74 4.98
N ASP A 436 -23.35 -19.59 4.58
CA ASP A 436 -22.03 -19.13 4.95
C ASP A 436 -22.03 -18.45 6.33
N ASP A 437 -20.91 -17.94 6.80
CA ASP A 437 -20.78 -17.26 8.09
C ASP A 437 -21.26 -15.81 8.06
N ASP A 438 -21.38 -15.20 6.87
CA ASP A 438 -21.98 -13.87 6.66
C ASP A 438 -23.52 -13.90 6.52
N GLY A 439 -24.11 -15.10 6.42
CA GLY A 439 -25.54 -15.35 6.41
C GLY A 439 -26.19 -15.41 5.03
N ALA A 440 -25.40 -15.36 3.94
CA ALA A 440 -25.93 -15.67 2.61
C ALA A 440 -26.17 -17.18 2.47
N ASN A 441 -27.03 -17.58 1.55
CA ASN A 441 -27.38 -18.99 1.42
C ASN A 441 -27.83 -19.37 0.02
N ASP A 442 -27.64 -20.65 -0.30
CA ASP A 442 -28.16 -21.31 -1.50
C ASP A 442 -28.83 -22.64 -1.12
N SER A 443 -29.76 -23.11 -1.93
CA SER A 443 -30.51 -24.31 -1.64
C SER A 443 -30.76 -25.18 -2.85
N ILE A 444 -30.80 -26.51 -2.62
CA ILE A 444 -31.23 -27.50 -3.59
C ILE A 444 -32.38 -28.30 -2.98
N THR A 445 -33.50 -28.35 -3.70
CA THR A 445 -34.69 -29.14 -3.31
C THR A 445 -34.90 -30.26 -4.33
N VAL A 446 -35.01 -31.48 -3.85
CA VAL A 446 -35.34 -32.66 -4.66
C VAL A 446 -36.54 -33.37 -4.12
N THR A 447 -37.34 -33.97 -5.00
CA THR A 447 -38.45 -34.83 -4.63
C THR A 447 -38.00 -36.28 -4.64
N PHE A 448 -38.22 -37.03 -3.57
CA PHE A 448 -37.85 -38.45 -3.52
C PHE A 448 -39.03 -39.34 -3.12
N GLY A 449 -38.99 -40.52 -3.65
CA GLY A 449 -39.87 -41.64 -3.25
C GLY A 449 -39.12 -42.93 -3.02
N VAL A 450 -39.76 -43.90 -2.39
CA VAL A 450 -39.15 -45.20 -2.11
C VAL A 450 -39.64 -46.22 -3.11
N GLN A 451 -38.74 -46.94 -3.73
CA GLN A 451 -39.01 -47.94 -4.76
C GLN A 451 -40.07 -48.95 -4.33
N GLY A 452 -41.05 -49.16 -5.20
CA GLY A 452 -42.12 -50.11 -4.97
C GLY A 452 -43.22 -49.64 -3.99
N THR A 453 -43.25 -48.39 -3.60
CA THR A 453 -44.27 -47.79 -2.74
C THR A 453 -45.07 -46.72 -3.51
N PRO A 454 -46.27 -46.32 -3.04
CA PRO A 454 -47.00 -45.21 -3.67
C PRO A 454 -46.27 -43.88 -3.72
N SER A 455 -45.23 -43.69 -2.89
CA SER A 455 -44.36 -42.51 -2.93
C SER A 455 -43.42 -42.51 -4.14
N ASP A 456 -43.21 -43.66 -4.81
CA ASP A 456 -42.32 -43.75 -5.98
C ASP A 456 -42.91 -42.98 -7.18
N PRO A 457 -42.22 -41.98 -7.72
CA PRO A 457 -42.66 -41.22 -8.89
C PRO A 457 -42.95 -42.10 -10.13
N SER A 458 -42.33 -43.24 -10.22
CA SER A 458 -42.55 -44.22 -11.32
C SER A 458 -43.73 -45.15 -11.08
N TYR A 459 -44.29 -45.18 -9.87
CA TYR A 459 -45.39 -46.14 -9.49
C TYR A 459 -46.66 -45.90 -10.31
N ALA A 460 -47.06 -44.66 -10.50
CA ALA A 460 -48.24 -44.27 -11.30
C ALA A 460 -48.10 -44.66 -12.80
N ALA A 461 -46.89 -44.64 -13.34
CA ALA A 461 -46.63 -45.04 -14.71
C ALA A 461 -46.83 -46.55 -14.94
N HIS A 462 -46.71 -47.38 -13.87
CA HIS A 462 -46.94 -48.83 -13.94
C HIS A 462 -48.44 -49.15 -13.83
N GLU A 463 -49.25 -48.43 -13.05
CA GLU A 463 -50.67 -48.59 -13.00
C GLU A 463 -51.34 -48.18 -14.33
N ASP A 464 -50.95 -47.08 -14.89
CA ASP A 464 -51.46 -46.60 -16.20
C ASP A 464 -51.07 -47.55 -17.35
N SER A 465 -49.93 -48.19 -17.31
CA SER A 465 -49.52 -49.18 -18.32
C SER A 465 -50.34 -50.46 -18.21
N SER A 466 -50.75 -50.91 -17.01
CA SER A 466 -51.60 -52.08 -16.80
C SER A 466 -53.02 -51.84 -17.31
N ASN A 467 -53.56 -50.62 -17.08
CA ASN A 467 -54.88 -50.23 -17.60
C ASN A 467 -54.88 -50.08 -19.13
N PHE A 468 -53.78 -49.59 -19.72
CA PHE A 468 -53.63 -49.47 -21.16
C PHE A 468 -53.57 -50.85 -21.83
N ASP A 469 -52.91 -51.84 -21.25
CA ASP A 469 -52.85 -53.20 -21.75
C ASP A 469 -54.24 -53.89 -21.67
N ILE A 470 -55.01 -53.67 -20.60
CA ILE A 470 -56.39 -54.21 -20.49
C ILE A 470 -57.30 -53.56 -21.54
N ILE A 471 -57.19 -52.26 -21.79
CA ILE A 471 -57.98 -51.55 -22.80
C ILE A 471 -57.58 -51.99 -24.18
N ALA A 472 -56.27 -52.19 -24.45
CA ALA A 472 -55.77 -52.68 -25.75
C ALA A 472 -56.23 -54.11 -25.99
N GLN A 473 -56.22 -55.02 -25.03
CA GLN A 473 -56.79 -56.36 -25.14
C GLN A 473 -58.28 -56.38 -25.43
N LYS A 474 -59.09 -55.52 -24.75
CA LYS A 474 -60.52 -55.37 -25.03
C LYS A 474 -60.81 -54.87 -26.43
N LEU A 475 -60.03 -53.91 -26.95
CA LEU A 475 -60.09 -53.39 -28.30
C LEU A 475 -59.78 -54.46 -29.35
N VAL A 476 -58.74 -55.27 -29.13
CA VAL A 476 -58.39 -56.41 -30.01
C VAL A 476 -59.48 -57.45 -30.05
N VAL A 477 -60.09 -57.81 -28.92
CA VAL A 477 -61.23 -58.71 -28.84
C VAL A 477 -62.46 -58.15 -29.57
N LEU A 478 -62.79 -56.86 -29.39
CA LEU A 478 -63.89 -56.22 -30.05
C LEU A 478 -63.69 -56.14 -31.58
N SER A 479 -62.47 -55.83 -32.05
CA SER A 479 -62.14 -55.83 -33.49
C SER A 479 -62.23 -57.21 -34.13
N SER A 480 -61.79 -58.23 -33.41
CA SER A 480 -61.93 -59.63 -33.91
C SER A 480 -63.35 -60.06 -34.06
N ILE A 481 -64.22 -59.70 -33.11
CA ILE A 481 -65.72 -59.96 -33.18
C ILE A 481 -66.34 -59.26 -34.41
N VAL A 482 -65.93 -57.98 -34.68
CA VAL A 482 -66.40 -57.22 -35.84
C VAL A 482 -65.95 -57.88 -37.12
N VAL A 483 -64.74 -58.34 -37.24
CA VAL A 483 -64.21 -59.06 -38.43
C VAL A 483 -64.98 -60.38 -38.60
N VAL A 484 -65.21 -61.15 -37.57
CA VAL A 484 -66.01 -62.38 -37.66
C VAL A 484 -67.42 -62.08 -38.10
N MET A 485 -68.13 -61.06 -37.58
CA MET A 485 -69.45 -60.60 -38.03
C MET A 485 -69.47 -60.23 -39.54
N PHE A 486 -68.45 -59.42 -39.98
CA PHE A 486 -68.37 -59.06 -41.40
C PHE A 486 -68.07 -60.24 -42.29
N THR A 487 -67.25 -61.18 -41.88
CA THR A 487 -67.04 -62.42 -42.64
C THR A 487 -68.24 -63.33 -42.69
N MET A 488 -69.02 -63.40 -41.59
CA MET A 488 -70.32 -64.10 -41.54
C MET A 488 -71.35 -63.46 -42.44
N LEU A 489 -71.47 -62.14 -42.39
CA LEU A 489 -72.37 -61.43 -43.28
C LEU A 489 -71.98 -61.57 -44.75
N TYR A 490 -70.68 -61.55 -45.08
CA TYR A 490 -70.21 -61.79 -46.40
C TYR A 490 -70.48 -63.21 -46.89
N ALA A 491 -70.30 -64.21 -46.02
CA ALA A 491 -70.65 -65.62 -46.32
C ALA A 491 -72.16 -65.80 -46.55
N ILE A 492 -72.98 -65.22 -45.71
CA ILE A 492 -74.43 -65.27 -45.85
C ILE A 492 -74.86 -64.61 -47.21
N ARG A 493 -74.31 -63.49 -47.56
CA ARG A 493 -74.53 -62.80 -48.86
C ARG A 493 -74.09 -63.60 -50.05
N LYS A 494 -73.00 -64.36 -49.93
CA LYS A 494 -72.45 -65.18 -51.02
C LYS A 494 -73.25 -66.49 -51.19
N TYR A 495 -73.79 -67.09 -50.12
CA TYR A 495 -74.50 -68.36 -50.19
C TYR A 495 -76.05 -68.21 -50.30
N THR A 496 -76.66 -67.06 -50.03
CA THR A 496 -78.11 -66.76 -50.17
C THR A 496 -78.43 -65.93 -51.43
N GLY A 497 -77.52 -65.86 -52.37
CA GLY A 497 -77.69 -65.10 -53.60
C GLY A 497 -78.82 -65.57 -54.44
N HIS A 498 -80.07 -65.13 -54.19
CA HIS A 498 -81.17 -65.04 -55.09
C HIS A 498 -81.38 -63.58 -55.46
N SER A 499 -81.09 -63.28 -56.72
CA SER A 499 -81.35 -62.00 -57.41
C SER A 499 -82.85 -61.78 -57.54
N ALA A 500 -83.34 -60.93 -56.71
CA ALA A 500 -84.66 -60.32 -57.02
C ALA A 500 -84.51 -59.15 -57.97
N PRO A 501 -85.20 -59.02 -59.05
CA PRO A 501 -85.08 -57.93 -60.00
C PRO A 501 -85.61 -56.65 -59.35
N ILE A 502 -84.91 -55.55 -59.49
CA ILE A 502 -85.26 -54.22 -59.10
C ILE A 502 -86.34 -53.64 -60.00
N PRO A 503 -87.57 -53.22 -59.49
CA PRO A 503 -88.52 -52.53 -60.30
C PRO A 503 -87.99 -51.18 -60.77
N LYS A 504 -88.06 -50.95 -62.12
CA LYS A 504 -87.83 -49.67 -62.75
C LYS A 504 -88.98 -48.69 -62.45
N TRP A 505 -88.69 -47.64 -61.75
CA TRP A 505 -89.61 -46.51 -61.64
C TRP A 505 -89.54 -45.69 -62.96
N LYS A 506 -90.68 -45.49 -63.65
CA LYS A 506 -90.83 -44.50 -64.71
C LYS A 506 -91.03 -43.13 -64.03
N ARG A 507 -90.30 -42.16 -64.56
CA ARG A 507 -90.66 -40.76 -64.43
C ARG A 507 -91.76 -40.43 -65.33
N ASP A 508 -92.77 -39.80 -64.82
CA ASP A 508 -93.51 -38.80 -65.56
C ASP A 508 -93.26 -37.45 -64.97
#